data_a2da16c0073e93b9a94d7116b0820bf2
#
_entry.id   a2da16c0073e93b9a94d7116b0820bf2
#
_cell.length_a   1.000
_cell.length_b   1.000
_cell.length_c   1.000
_cell.angle_alpha   90.00
_cell.angle_beta   90.00
_cell.angle_gamma   90.00
#
_symmetry.space_group_name_H-M   'P 1'
#
loop_
_entity.id
_entity.type
_entity.pdbx_description
1 polymer ?
#
loop_
_entity_poly.entity_id
_entity_poly.type
_entity_poly.pdbx_seq_one_letter_code
_entity_poly.pdbx_strand_id
1 'polypeptide(L)'
;QSPASQPVVHASHIDFDVSDFNLAAAAKVVLDNMDLTQQPSLKPEIEQQALQALLPKGSVKIGLLPSTVLASIYNLKAEGAMTAGPMAVPAGQATVLLKGLDEAMAAMNAAPPEMGMQQMTPMFMLAKGMAKQEADGYLSWKIEGMPEGALLINGTDLSKMGGAPPSP
;
A
#
# COMPACT_ATOMS: atom_id res chain seq x y z
N GLN A 1 27.52 22.16 -13.79
CA GLN A 1 26.49 21.17 -13.47
C GLN A 1 25.50 21.85 -12.55
N SER A 2 24.30 22.13 -13.02
CA SER A 2 23.23 22.63 -12.15
C SER A 2 22.89 21.53 -11.13
N PRO A 3 22.74 21.85 -9.84
CA PRO A 3 22.32 20.88 -8.86
C PRO A 3 20.96 20.32 -9.31
N ALA A 4 20.83 19.00 -9.34
CA ALA A 4 19.57 18.35 -9.62
C ALA A 4 18.53 18.92 -8.64
N SER A 5 17.55 19.63 -9.16
CA SER A 5 16.50 20.23 -8.33
C SER A 5 15.75 19.12 -7.63
N GLN A 6 15.78 19.15 -6.31
CA GLN A 6 14.97 18.21 -5.51
C GLN A 6 13.48 18.38 -5.88
N PRO A 7 12.72 17.27 -5.95
CA PRO A 7 11.29 17.36 -6.26
C PRO A 7 10.59 18.19 -5.18
N VAL A 8 9.96 19.25 -5.60
CA VAL A 8 9.14 20.10 -4.71
C VAL A 8 7.69 19.72 -4.90
N VAL A 9 7.04 19.30 -3.83
CA VAL A 9 5.59 19.04 -3.84
C VAL A 9 4.87 20.37 -3.78
N HIS A 10 4.05 20.66 -4.78
CA HIS A 10 3.26 21.90 -4.88
C HIS A 10 1.88 21.76 -4.25
N ALA A 11 1.28 20.58 -4.38
CA ALA A 11 -0.02 20.28 -3.81
C ALA A 11 -0.15 18.77 -3.56
N SER A 12 -0.82 18.40 -2.48
CA SER A 12 -1.20 17.03 -2.22
C SER A 12 -2.61 17.00 -1.64
N HIS A 13 -3.41 16.06 -2.12
CA HIS A 13 -4.69 15.70 -1.55
C HIS A 13 -4.69 14.19 -1.43
N ILE A 14 -4.70 13.70 -0.20
CA ILE A 14 -4.72 12.27 0.09
C ILE A 14 -5.91 12.07 1.01
N ASP A 15 -6.84 11.24 0.57
CA ASP A 15 -8.06 10.92 1.31
C ASP A 15 -8.23 9.42 1.38
N PHE A 16 -8.47 8.91 2.57
CA PHE A 16 -8.67 7.48 2.79
C PHE A 16 -9.78 7.22 3.78
N ASP A 17 -10.44 6.09 3.63
CA ASP A 17 -11.41 5.57 4.57
C ASP A 17 -10.98 4.20 5.10
N VAL A 18 -11.40 3.92 6.32
CA VAL A 18 -11.23 2.59 6.92
C VAL A 18 -12.58 2.19 7.50
N SER A 19 -13.07 1.02 7.12
CA SER A 19 -14.36 0.52 7.53
C SER A 19 -14.31 -0.97 7.89
N ASP A 20 -15.44 -1.50 8.38
CA ASP A 20 -15.57 -2.89 8.82
C ASP A 20 -14.74 -3.22 10.07
N PHE A 21 -14.45 -2.22 10.92
CA PHE A 21 -13.82 -2.42 12.23
C PHE A 21 -14.65 -1.77 13.35
N ASN A 22 -14.53 -2.29 14.57
CA ASN A 22 -15.24 -1.79 15.74
C ASN A 22 -14.29 -1.60 16.92
N LEU A 23 -13.64 -0.44 16.97
CA LEU A 23 -12.67 -0.11 18.03
C LEU A 23 -13.32 -0.08 19.42
N ALA A 24 -14.58 0.40 19.52
CA ALA A 24 -15.28 0.49 20.80
C ALA A 24 -15.55 -0.90 21.38
N ALA A 25 -15.95 -1.87 20.55
CA ALA A 25 -16.15 -3.25 21.00
C ALA A 25 -14.85 -3.91 21.44
N ALA A 26 -13.77 -3.71 20.69
CA ALA A 26 -12.44 -4.22 21.05
C ALA A 26 -11.94 -3.60 22.37
N ALA A 27 -12.04 -2.28 22.51
CA ALA A 27 -11.66 -1.57 23.74
C ALA A 27 -12.46 -2.07 24.95
N LYS A 28 -13.76 -2.31 24.78
CA LYS A 28 -14.60 -2.87 25.84
C LYS A 28 -14.11 -4.25 26.29
N VAL A 29 -13.79 -5.16 25.37
CA VAL A 29 -13.24 -6.49 25.71
C VAL A 29 -11.95 -6.37 26.50
N VAL A 30 -11.04 -5.48 26.09
CA VAL A 30 -9.78 -5.24 26.80
C VAL A 30 -10.04 -4.69 28.20
N LEU A 31 -10.85 -3.63 28.34
CA LEU A 31 -11.12 -2.98 29.61
C LEU A 31 -11.86 -3.89 30.61
N ASP A 32 -12.81 -4.69 30.13
CA ASP A 32 -13.58 -5.63 30.98
C ASP A 32 -12.70 -6.77 31.54
N ASN A 33 -11.56 -7.06 30.88
CA ASN A 33 -10.67 -8.16 31.24
C ASN A 33 -9.26 -7.71 31.71
N MET A 34 -9.03 -6.41 31.85
CA MET A 34 -7.75 -5.85 32.23
C MET A 34 -7.65 -5.84 33.77
N ASP A 35 -6.69 -6.56 34.33
CA ASP A 35 -6.35 -6.46 35.76
C ASP A 35 -5.27 -5.39 35.94
N LEU A 36 -5.68 -4.23 36.44
CA LEU A 36 -4.80 -3.09 36.71
C LEU A 36 -3.84 -3.30 37.87
N THR A 37 -4.00 -4.39 38.64
CA THR A 37 -3.16 -4.70 39.81
C THR A 37 -1.95 -5.55 39.49
N GLN A 38 -1.90 -6.11 38.27
CA GLN A 38 -0.79 -6.90 37.78
C GLN A 38 -0.15 -6.24 36.52
N GLN A 39 1.05 -6.68 36.16
CA GLN A 39 1.66 -6.17 34.91
C GLN A 39 0.68 -6.40 33.75
N PRO A 40 0.43 -5.38 32.89
CA PRO A 40 -0.60 -5.44 31.86
C PRO A 40 -0.18 -6.37 30.72
N SER A 41 -0.31 -7.66 30.94
CA SER A 41 -0.25 -8.67 29.89
C SER A 41 -1.65 -9.23 29.68
N LEU A 42 -2.21 -9.00 28.51
CA LEU A 42 -3.46 -9.63 28.13
C LEU A 42 -3.22 -11.13 27.95
N LYS A 43 -4.15 -11.94 28.43
CA LYS A 43 -4.13 -13.37 28.15
C LYS A 43 -4.42 -13.59 26.65
N PRO A 44 -3.82 -14.60 26.00
CA PRO A 44 -4.02 -14.86 24.56
C PRO A 44 -5.49 -14.98 24.16
N GLU A 45 -6.34 -15.52 25.04
CA GLU A 45 -7.79 -15.64 24.81
C GLU A 45 -8.47 -14.26 24.71
N ILE A 46 -8.02 -13.30 25.53
CA ILE A 46 -8.54 -11.94 25.54
C ILE A 46 -8.08 -11.19 24.30
N GLU A 47 -6.83 -11.39 23.87
CA GLU A 47 -6.32 -10.83 22.62
C GLU A 47 -7.13 -11.32 21.41
N GLN A 48 -7.44 -12.61 21.35
CA GLN A 48 -8.29 -13.16 20.29
C GLN A 48 -9.71 -12.59 20.33
N GLN A 49 -10.32 -12.50 21.51
CA GLN A 49 -11.65 -11.91 21.65
C GLN A 49 -11.66 -10.42 21.28
N ALA A 50 -10.64 -9.67 21.67
CA ALA A 50 -10.50 -8.27 21.26
C ALA A 50 -10.33 -8.13 19.76
N LEU A 51 -9.54 -9.02 19.14
CA LEU A 51 -9.36 -9.03 17.68
C LEU A 51 -10.66 -9.37 16.94
N GLN A 52 -11.43 -10.35 17.42
CA GLN A 52 -12.74 -10.69 16.86
C GLN A 52 -13.75 -9.55 17.03
N ALA A 53 -13.72 -8.87 18.19
CA ALA A 53 -14.56 -7.70 18.43
C ALA A 53 -14.13 -6.50 17.56
N LEU A 54 -12.83 -6.35 17.31
CA LEU A 54 -12.28 -5.32 16.42
C LEU A 54 -12.70 -5.54 14.99
N LEU A 55 -12.64 -6.78 14.51
CA LEU A 55 -12.91 -7.17 13.14
C LEU A 55 -14.13 -8.11 13.06
N PRO A 56 -15.36 -7.58 13.20
CA PRO A 56 -16.58 -8.40 13.25
C PRO A 56 -16.82 -9.21 11.97
N LYS A 57 -16.22 -8.81 10.85
CA LYS A 57 -16.23 -9.55 9.58
C LYS A 57 -14.94 -10.34 9.32
N GLY A 58 -14.02 -10.38 10.29
CA GLY A 58 -12.69 -11.01 10.15
C GLY A 58 -11.71 -10.22 9.29
N SER A 59 -12.12 -9.07 8.77
CA SER A 59 -11.32 -8.20 7.90
C SER A 59 -11.70 -6.74 8.05
N VAL A 60 -10.77 -5.86 7.70
CA VAL A 60 -10.96 -4.42 7.56
C VAL A 60 -10.95 -4.06 6.08
N LYS A 61 -11.77 -3.12 5.68
CA LYS A 61 -11.73 -2.51 4.37
C LYS A 61 -11.00 -1.18 4.46
N ILE A 62 -9.98 -1.01 3.62
CA ILE A 62 -9.19 0.22 3.49
C ILE A 62 -9.43 0.76 2.09
N GLY A 63 -9.98 1.97 1.99
CA GLY A 63 -10.21 2.69 0.75
C GLY A 63 -9.24 3.86 0.62
N LEU A 64 -8.67 4.03 -0.55
CA LEU A 64 -8.00 5.24 -0.98
C LEU A 64 -8.96 5.93 -1.96
N LEU A 65 -9.55 7.04 -1.54
CA LEU A 65 -10.37 7.87 -2.39
C LEU A 65 -9.50 8.59 -3.43
N PRO A 66 -10.07 9.19 -4.48
CA PRO A 66 -9.27 9.86 -5.50
C PRO A 66 -8.26 10.83 -4.91
N SER A 67 -7.01 10.40 -4.88
CA SER A 67 -5.90 11.11 -4.25
C SER A 67 -4.90 11.59 -5.30
N THR A 68 -4.32 12.76 -5.08
CA THR A 68 -3.38 13.37 -6.02
C THR A 68 -2.17 13.94 -5.30
N VAL A 69 -1.00 13.81 -5.92
CA VAL A 69 0.23 14.49 -5.51
C VAL A 69 0.82 15.17 -6.74
N LEU A 70 0.93 16.49 -6.68
CA LEU A 70 1.52 17.32 -7.73
C LEU A 70 2.89 17.79 -7.29
N ALA A 71 3.92 17.35 -7.97
CA ALA A 71 5.29 17.80 -7.75
C ALA A 71 5.88 18.45 -9.01
N SER A 72 7.01 19.12 -8.86
CA SER A 72 7.69 19.82 -9.96
C SER A 72 8.09 18.89 -11.12
N ILE A 73 8.33 17.60 -10.82
CA ILE A 73 8.86 16.62 -11.78
C ILE A 73 7.94 15.43 -12.00
N TYR A 74 6.91 15.24 -11.17
CA TYR A 74 5.94 14.14 -11.33
C TYR A 74 4.54 14.52 -10.89
N ASN A 75 3.57 13.80 -11.41
CA ASN A 75 2.16 13.90 -11.08
C ASN A 75 1.66 12.49 -10.75
N LEU A 76 1.20 12.27 -9.52
CA LEU A 76 0.66 11.00 -9.05
C LEU A 76 -0.84 11.13 -8.80
N LYS A 77 -1.60 10.18 -9.28
CA LYS A 77 -3.00 9.98 -8.91
C LYS A 77 -3.18 8.54 -8.47
N ALA A 78 -3.94 8.31 -7.42
CA ALA A 78 -4.22 6.97 -6.95
C ALA A 78 -5.62 6.89 -6.34
N GLU A 79 -6.28 5.77 -6.57
CA GLU A 79 -7.54 5.41 -5.94
C GLU A 79 -7.68 3.90 -5.85
N GLY A 80 -8.50 3.41 -4.92
CA GLY A 80 -8.75 1.98 -4.82
C GLY A 80 -9.35 1.58 -3.48
N ALA A 81 -9.64 0.31 -3.33
CA ALA A 81 -10.04 -0.25 -2.06
C ALA A 81 -9.52 -1.69 -1.93
N MET A 82 -9.03 -2.02 -0.76
CA MET A 82 -8.58 -3.36 -0.43
C MET A 82 -9.18 -3.82 0.88
N THR A 83 -9.43 -5.11 0.97
CA THR A 83 -9.83 -5.79 2.20
C THR A 83 -8.64 -6.57 2.71
N ALA A 84 -8.31 -6.41 3.97
CA ALA A 84 -7.22 -7.12 4.63
C ALA A 84 -7.65 -7.62 6.01
N GLY A 85 -7.09 -8.73 6.47
CA GLY A 85 -7.37 -9.28 7.79
C GLY A 85 -6.33 -10.32 8.20
N PRO A 86 -6.28 -10.70 9.48
CA PRO A 86 -5.28 -11.63 10.01
C PRO A 86 -5.29 -13.00 9.34
N MET A 87 -6.47 -13.43 8.86
CA MET A 87 -6.68 -14.71 8.19
C MET A 87 -7.31 -14.54 6.80
N ALA A 88 -7.45 -13.30 6.32
CA ALA A 88 -8.03 -13.00 5.02
C ALA A 88 -6.93 -12.69 4.01
N VAL A 89 -7.02 -13.31 2.84
CA VAL A 89 -6.16 -12.92 1.72
C VAL A 89 -6.53 -11.51 1.29
N PRO A 90 -5.56 -10.59 1.15
CA PRO A 90 -5.85 -9.25 0.67
C PRO A 90 -6.54 -9.30 -0.69
N ALA A 91 -7.73 -8.74 -0.77
CA ALA A 91 -8.52 -8.72 -2.00
C ALA A 91 -9.02 -7.30 -2.26
N GLY A 92 -9.11 -6.92 -3.53
CA GLY A 92 -9.57 -5.60 -3.93
C GLY A 92 -8.87 -5.10 -5.18
N GLN A 93 -9.03 -3.82 -5.45
CA GLN A 93 -8.41 -3.18 -6.62
C GLN A 93 -7.96 -1.77 -6.31
N ALA A 94 -6.87 -1.37 -6.95
CA ALA A 94 -6.37 -0.01 -6.92
C ALA A 94 -5.89 0.40 -8.31
N THR A 95 -6.00 1.68 -8.61
CA THR A 95 -5.47 2.29 -9.83
C THR A 95 -4.46 3.36 -9.45
N VAL A 96 -3.30 3.30 -10.05
CA VAL A 96 -2.24 4.30 -9.88
C VAL A 96 -1.92 4.88 -11.25
N LEU A 97 -1.86 6.19 -11.34
CA LEU A 97 -1.49 6.94 -12.52
C LEU A 97 -0.30 7.82 -12.18
N LEU A 98 0.77 7.72 -12.93
CA LEU A 98 1.99 8.49 -12.71
C LEU A 98 2.49 9.10 -14.01
N LYS A 99 2.73 10.41 -14.01
CA LYS A 99 3.41 11.14 -15.07
C LYS A 99 4.73 11.67 -14.54
N GLY A 100 5.78 11.66 -15.36
CA GLY A 100 7.10 12.10 -14.94
C GLY A 100 7.92 11.03 -14.21
N LEU A 101 7.69 9.73 -14.50
CA LEU A 101 8.44 8.64 -13.86
C LEU A 101 9.93 8.71 -14.18
N ASP A 102 10.29 9.07 -15.43
CA ASP A 102 11.70 9.12 -15.85
C ASP A 102 12.45 10.27 -15.16
N GLU A 103 11.79 11.41 -15.01
CA GLU A 103 12.31 12.56 -14.26
C GLU A 103 12.46 12.23 -12.77
N ALA A 104 11.48 11.53 -12.20
CA ALA A 104 11.54 11.08 -10.82
C ALA A 104 12.70 10.08 -10.59
N MET A 105 12.87 9.12 -11.49
CA MET A 105 13.98 8.16 -11.44
C MET A 105 15.35 8.85 -11.60
N ALA A 106 15.44 9.83 -12.51
CA ALA A 106 16.68 10.61 -12.67
C ALA A 106 17.03 11.40 -11.39
N ALA A 107 16.03 12.01 -10.75
CA ALA A 107 16.22 12.71 -9.48
C ALA A 107 16.64 11.75 -8.35
N MET A 108 16.05 10.55 -8.29
CA MET A 108 16.43 9.51 -7.30
C MET A 108 17.87 9.02 -7.52
N ASN A 109 18.29 8.81 -8.76
CA ASN A 109 19.64 8.39 -9.08
C ASN A 109 20.69 9.49 -8.81
N ALA A 110 20.27 10.75 -8.85
CA ALA A 110 21.11 11.91 -8.50
C ALA A 110 21.14 12.20 -6.99
N ALA A 111 20.27 11.54 -6.20
CA ALA A 111 20.21 11.72 -4.75
C ALA A 111 21.50 11.16 -4.07
N PRO A 112 21.91 11.72 -2.92
CA PRO A 112 23.04 11.21 -2.17
C PRO A 112 22.88 9.72 -1.82
N PRO A 113 23.95 8.90 -1.92
CA PRO A 113 23.88 7.46 -1.65
C PRO A 113 23.37 7.10 -0.26
N GLU A 114 23.57 7.98 0.72
CA GLU A 114 23.14 7.78 2.10
C GLU A 114 21.60 7.69 2.23
N MET A 115 20.87 8.21 1.26
CA MET A 115 19.40 8.13 1.23
C MET A 115 18.87 6.76 0.76
N GLY A 116 19.73 5.89 0.22
CA GLY A 116 19.36 4.54 -0.22
C GLY A 116 18.38 4.48 -1.41
N MET A 117 18.03 5.63 -1.99
CA MET A 117 17.01 5.72 -3.06
C MET A 117 17.40 4.96 -4.33
N GLN A 118 18.71 4.84 -4.59
CA GLN A 118 19.24 4.13 -5.75
C GLN A 118 18.89 2.62 -5.74
N GLN A 119 18.69 2.03 -4.56
CA GLN A 119 18.31 0.63 -4.41
C GLN A 119 16.88 0.35 -4.93
N MET A 120 16.04 1.38 -5.04
CA MET A 120 14.68 1.26 -5.56
C MET A 120 14.60 1.32 -7.08
N THR A 121 15.67 1.73 -7.76
CA THR A 121 15.69 1.88 -9.23
C THR A 121 15.27 0.61 -9.98
N PRO A 122 15.75 -0.61 -9.62
CA PRO A 122 15.30 -1.84 -10.31
C PRO A 122 13.80 -2.09 -10.17
N MET A 123 13.22 -1.77 -9.01
CA MET A 123 11.78 -1.91 -8.78
C MET A 123 10.97 -0.94 -9.65
N PHE A 124 11.42 0.31 -9.78
CA PHE A 124 10.77 1.29 -10.65
C PHE A 124 10.90 0.92 -12.13
N MET A 125 12.03 0.34 -12.55
CA MET A 125 12.21 -0.17 -13.91
C MET A 125 11.24 -1.32 -14.21
N LEU A 126 11.08 -2.26 -13.26
CA LEU A 126 10.12 -3.34 -13.38
C LEU A 126 8.69 -2.79 -13.45
N ALA A 127 8.34 -1.86 -12.56
CA ALA A 127 7.04 -1.21 -12.56
C ALA A 127 6.77 -0.50 -13.89
N LYS A 128 7.76 0.22 -14.43
CA LYS A 128 7.65 0.87 -15.74
C LYS A 128 7.36 -0.14 -16.86
N GLY A 129 8.03 -1.29 -16.83
CA GLY A 129 7.81 -2.36 -17.81
C GLY A 129 6.41 -2.98 -17.77
N MET A 130 5.73 -2.89 -16.63
CA MET A 130 4.35 -3.38 -16.46
C MET A 130 3.29 -2.29 -16.64
N ALA A 131 3.71 -1.03 -16.79
CA ALA A 131 2.78 0.08 -16.96
C ALA A 131 2.07 0.04 -18.29
N LYS A 132 0.82 0.47 -18.30
CA LYS A 132 0.10 0.81 -19.52
C LYS A 132 0.25 2.31 -19.79
N GLN A 133 0.56 2.68 -21.00
CA GLN A 133 0.67 4.08 -21.39
C GLN A 133 -0.71 4.64 -21.76
N GLU A 134 -1.08 5.73 -21.13
CA GLU A 134 -2.32 6.45 -21.40
C GLU A 134 -2.07 7.63 -22.37
N ALA A 135 -3.16 8.08 -23.04
CA ALA A 135 -3.06 9.06 -24.10
C ALA A 135 -2.54 10.45 -23.68
N ASP A 136 -2.67 10.79 -22.40
CA ASP A 136 -2.24 12.07 -21.81
C ASP A 136 -0.84 12.02 -21.20
N GLY A 137 -0.10 10.94 -21.45
CA GLY A 137 1.29 10.73 -21.03
C GLY A 137 1.42 10.21 -19.59
N TYR A 138 0.33 9.74 -18.98
CA TYR A 138 0.40 8.99 -17.74
C TYR A 138 0.77 7.53 -18.02
N LEU A 139 1.52 6.96 -17.09
CA LEU A 139 1.66 5.52 -16.93
C LEU A 139 0.60 5.05 -15.93
N SER A 140 -0.11 3.97 -16.25
CA SER A 140 -1.17 3.42 -15.40
C SER A 140 -0.87 2.01 -14.94
N TRP A 141 -1.20 1.74 -13.70
CA TRP A 141 -1.18 0.40 -13.09
C TRP A 141 -2.53 0.13 -12.47
N LYS A 142 -3.20 -0.89 -12.95
CA LYS A 142 -4.37 -1.47 -12.30
C LYS A 142 -3.88 -2.66 -11.47
N ILE A 143 -3.99 -2.55 -10.17
CA ILE A 143 -3.56 -3.55 -9.20
C ILE A 143 -4.81 -4.26 -8.69
N GLU A 144 -4.83 -5.59 -8.80
CA GLU A 144 -5.98 -6.40 -8.39
C GLU A 144 -5.49 -7.53 -7.49
N GLY A 145 -5.95 -7.53 -6.22
CA GLY A 145 -5.79 -8.63 -5.30
C GLY A 145 -6.98 -9.57 -5.42
N MET A 146 -6.72 -10.81 -5.74
CA MET A 146 -7.75 -11.84 -5.94
C MET A 146 -7.96 -12.65 -4.67
N PRO A 147 -9.18 -13.11 -4.37
CA PRO A 147 -9.48 -13.89 -3.17
C PRO A 147 -8.63 -15.16 -3.01
N GLU A 148 -8.18 -15.73 -4.10
CA GLU A 148 -7.27 -16.88 -4.16
C GLU A 148 -5.79 -16.56 -3.87
N GLY A 149 -5.47 -15.28 -3.61
CA GLY A 149 -4.12 -14.83 -3.26
C GLY A 149 -3.27 -14.38 -4.44
N ALA A 150 -3.79 -14.41 -5.66
CA ALA A 150 -3.08 -13.87 -6.81
C ALA A 150 -3.08 -12.33 -6.77
N LEU A 151 -1.94 -11.72 -7.12
CA LEU A 151 -1.80 -10.28 -7.31
C LEU A 151 -1.54 -10.02 -8.79
N LEU A 152 -2.48 -9.30 -9.40
CA LEU A 152 -2.39 -8.93 -10.81
C LEU A 152 -2.00 -7.45 -10.93
N ILE A 153 -1.11 -7.14 -11.86
CA ILE A 153 -0.83 -5.77 -12.31
C ILE A 153 -1.11 -5.70 -13.80
N ASN A 154 -2.08 -4.87 -14.18
CA ASN A 154 -2.57 -4.77 -15.55
C ASN A 154 -2.92 -6.13 -16.18
N GLY A 155 -3.49 -7.03 -15.37
CA GLY A 155 -3.86 -8.38 -15.77
C GLY A 155 -2.71 -9.39 -15.76
N THR A 156 -1.48 -8.98 -15.45
CA THR A 156 -0.32 -9.86 -15.34
C THR A 156 -0.17 -10.36 -13.91
N ASP A 157 -0.18 -11.67 -13.73
CA ASP A 157 -0.04 -12.32 -12.42
C ASP A 157 1.42 -12.30 -11.97
N LEU A 158 1.69 -11.57 -10.89
CA LEU A 158 3.04 -11.43 -10.34
C LEU A 158 3.59 -12.74 -9.75
N SER A 159 2.72 -13.62 -9.27
CA SER A 159 3.15 -14.90 -8.71
C SER A 159 3.83 -15.80 -9.76
N LYS A 160 3.49 -15.60 -11.03
CA LYS A 160 4.06 -16.32 -12.17
C LYS A 160 5.34 -15.68 -12.72
N MET A 161 5.63 -14.43 -12.34
CA MET A 161 6.85 -13.72 -12.78
C MET A 161 8.05 -13.95 -11.86
N GLY A 162 7.80 -14.18 -10.57
CA GLY A 162 8.82 -14.61 -9.63
C GLY A 162 8.88 -16.12 -9.64
N GLY A 163 9.83 -16.70 -10.37
CA GLY A 163 10.09 -18.14 -10.27
C GLY A 163 10.26 -18.51 -8.80
N ALA A 164 9.32 -19.30 -8.25
CA ALA A 164 9.46 -19.80 -6.91
C ALA A 164 10.81 -20.53 -6.81
N PRO A 165 11.62 -20.28 -5.76
CA PRO A 165 12.77 -21.14 -5.50
C PRO A 165 12.24 -22.57 -5.32
N PRO A 166 12.91 -23.60 -5.86
CA PRO A 166 12.48 -24.98 -5.66
C PRO A 166 12.38 -25.23 -4.16
N SER A 167 11.22 -25.69 -3.73
CA SER A 167 11.00 -26.14 -2.34
C SER A 167 11.99 -27.27 -2.05
N PRO A 168 12.60 -27.31 -0.85
CA PRO A 168 13.56 -28.33 -0.45
C PRO A 168 12.92 -29.71 -0.36
#